data_3d12341f53593470f91075baed1081e9
#
_entry.id   3d12341f53593470f91075baed1081e9
#
_cell.length_a   1.000
_cell.length_b   1.000
_cell.length_c   1.000
_cell.angle_alpha   90.00
_cell.angle_beta   90.00
_cell.angle_gamma   90.00
#
_symmetry.space_group_name_H-M   'P 1'
#
loop_
_entity.id
_entity.type
_entity.pdbx_description
1 polymer ?
#
loop_
_entity_poly.entity_id
_entity_poly.type
_entity_poly.pdbx_seq_one_letter_code
_entity_poly.pdbx_strand_id
1 'polypeptide(L)'
;MNTATVKKDKATATTKIKTPKGYRLVWHDEFDDATTKSGSHILPNDKRWWYEEGKHGWGNNELQNYVPAFKDGDTLAYISNGTLKIKQIQTPSGEVRSIRMNTKESWTYGYFEARLKLPSGKGTWPAFWMMPKNSSRWPACGEIDIMEEVGYDPTHVLSSVHCARHYGGNSKSGGLEVKDCQTAFHVYACEWTPDYIKFFVDGKQIHLYKNDGGGNDTWPFDKPFYIKLNNAFGGNWGGKNGVDYSCLPTIYEIDYVRVFQKK
;
A
#
# COMPACT_ATOMS: atom_id res chain seq x y z
N MET A 1 -15.07 -28.70 33.66
CA MET A 1 -15.58 -27.80 32.62
C MET A 1 -14.47 -27.59 31.61
N ASN A 2 -14.58 -28.24 30.43
CA ASN A 2 -13.55 -28.20 29.39
C ASN A 2 -13.70 -26.91 28.59
N THR A 3 -12.71 -26.02 28.66
CA THR A 3 -12.57 -24.89 27.75
C THR A 3 -11.92 -25.37 26.45
N ALA A 4 -12.73 -25.49 25.41
CA ALA A 4 -12.23 -25.77 24.07
C ALA A 4 -11.53 -24.53 23.50
N THR A 5 -10.21 -24.63 23.33
CA THR A 5 -9.41 -23.63 22.62
C THR A 5 -9.68 -23.79 21.13
N VAL A 6 -10.38 -22.84 20.53
CA VAL A 6 -10.55 -22.79 19.08
C VAL A 6 -9.26 -22.24 18.46
N LYS A 7 -8.38 -23.13 18.02
CA LYS A 7 -7.30 -22.80 17.08
C LYS A 7 -7.95 -22.55 15.72
N LYS A 8 -7.92 -21.31 15.23
CA LYS A 8 -8.17 -21.05 13.81
C LYS A 8 -6.92 -21.48 13.05
N ASP A 9 -6.98 -22.68 12.48
CA ASP A 9 -5.93 -23.24 11.64
C ASP A 9 -5.83 -22.49 10.31
N LYS A 10 -4.88 -21.55 10.21
CA LYS A 10 -4.27 -21.15 8.94
C LYS A 10 -3.02 -22.00 8.64
N ALA A 11 -2.72 -22.98 9.47
CA ALA A 11 -1.62 -23.92 9.28
C ALA A 11 -2.14 -25.15 8.54
N THR A 12 -1.66 -25.35 7.29
CA THR A 12 -1.68 -26.56 6.45
C THR A 12 -2.62 -26.63 5.24
N ALA A 13 -3.27 -25.58 4.83
CA ALA A 13 -3.69 -25.54 3.44
C ALA A 13 -2.70 -24.67 2.67
N THR A 14 -1.83 -25.28 1.87
CA THR A 14 -1.11 -24.61 0.78
C THR A 14 -2.18 -24.07 -0.18
N THR A 15 -2.72 -22.90 0.13
CA THR A 15 -3.72 -22.26 -0.73
C THR A 15 -3.01 -21.93 -2.02
N LYS A 16 -3.29 -22.73 -3.07
CA LYS A 16 -2.68 -22.55 -4.38
C LYS A 16 -2.95 -21.13 -4.84
N ILE A 17 -1.90 -20.30 -4.91
CA ILE A 17 -2.01 -18.92 -5.36
C ILE A 17 -2.63 -18.89 -6.75
N LYS A 18 -3.78 -18.23 -6.89
CA LYS A 18 -4.46 -18.09 -8.17
C LYS A 18 -3.65 -17.13 -9.05
N THR A 19 -3.10 -17.66 -10.11
CA THR A 19 -2.26 -16.89 -11.03
C THR A 19 -3.12 -16.34 -12.19
N PRO A 20 -3.01 -15.06 -12.53
CA PRO A 20 -3.68 -14.49 -13.71
C PRO A 20 -3.28 -15.24 -14.99
N LYS A 21 -4.23 -15.38 -15.94
CA LYS A 21 -4.00 -16.12 -17.20
C LYS A 21 -2.83 -15.53 -17.99
N GLY A 22 -1.85 -16.36 -18.36
CA GLY A 22 -0.67 -15.93 -19.11
C GLY A 22 0.47 -15.36 -18.27
N TYR A 23 0.30 -15.35 -16.95
CA TYR A 23 1.30 -14.87 -16.00
C TYR A 23 1.93 -16.02 -15.21
N ARG A 24 3.04 -15.74 -14.53
CA ARG A 24 3.67 -16.59 -13.51
C ARG A 24 3.95 -15.73 -12.28
N LEU A 25 3.84 -16.30 -11.09
CA LEU A 25 4.25 -15.67 -9.84
C LEU A 25 5.78 -15.50 -9.86
N VAL A 26 6.26 -14.27 -9.60
CA VAL A 26 7.70 -13.97 -9.56
C VAL A 26 8.16 -13.49 -8.19
N TRP A 27 7.26 -12.91 -7.41
CA TRP A 27 7.53 -12.46 -6.05
C TRP A 27 6.22 -12.42 -5.24
N HIS A 28 6.31 -12.70 -3.95
CA HIS A 28 5.18 -12.54 -3.04
C HIS A 28 5.64 -12.43 -1.59
N ASP A 29 4.78 -11.84 -0.76
CA ASP A 29 4.84 -11.93 0.69
C ASP A 29 3.43 -12.21 1.20
N GLU A 30 3.26 -13.38 1.83
CA GLU A 30 2.01 -13.81 2.46
C GLU A 30 1.99 -13.46 3.96
N PHE A 31 3.08 -12.82 4.43
CA PHE A 31 3.30 -12.46 5.84
C PHE A 31 3.18 -13.66 6.81
N ASP A 32 3.54 -14.84 6.32
CA ASP A 32 3.58 -16.08 7.10
C ASP A 32 4.98 -16.33 7.70
N ASP A 33 6.04 -15.93 6.99
CA ASP A 33 7.43 -16.05 7.40
C ASP A 33 7.97 -14.73 7.91
N ALA A 34 8.40 -14.71 9.14
CA ALA A 34 9.05 -13.55 9.72
C ALA A 34 10.43 -13.96 10.23
N THR A 35 11.42 -13.18 9.81
CA THR A 35 12.82 -13.43 10.16
C THR A 35 13.27 -12.63 11.36
N THR A 36 12.59 -11.56 11.71
CA THR A 36 13.00 -10.64 12.77
C THR A 36 11.91 -10.59 13.85
N LYS A 37 12.34 -10.69 15.11
CA LYS A 37 11.47 -10.52 16.28
C LYS A 37 11.89 -9.27 17.06
N SER A 38 10.91 -8.52 17.55
CA SER A 38 11.13 -7.46 18.52
C SER A 38 10.17 -7.69 19.69
N GLY A 39 10.71 -8.09 20.83
CA GLY A 39 9.90 -8.52 21.96
C GLY A 39 9.01 -9.70 21.58
N SER A 40 7.68 -9.56 21.77
CA SER A 40 6.68 -10.56 21.38
C SER A 40 6.20 -10.43 19.93
N HIS A 41 6.64 -9.40 19.19
CA HIS A 41 6.18 -9.12 17.83
C HIS A 41 7.12 -9.73 16.79
N ILE A 42 6.52 -10.18 15.70
CA ILE A 42 7.19 -10.65 14.51
C ILE A 42 7.20 -9.50 13.50
N LEU A 43 8.38 -9.08 13.06
CA LEU A 43 8.54 -7.98 12.10
C LEU A 43 8.53 -8.50 10.66
N PRO A 44 8.15 -7.66 9.68
CA PRO A 44 8.32 -7.96 8.26
C PRO A 44 9.76 -8.33 7.91
N ASN A 45 9.91 -9.22 6.93
CA ASN A 45 11.21 -9.73 6.49
C ASN A 45 12.08 -8.60 5.92
N ASP A 46 13.19 -8.27 6.58
CA ASP A 46 14.12 -7.22 6.20
C ASP A 46 14.92 -7.51 4.92
N LYS A 47 14.89 -8.74 4.42
CA LYS A 47 15.42 -9.08 3.08
C LYS A 47 14.48 -8.68 1.95
N ARG A 48 13.20 -8.50 2.25
CA ARG A 48 12.15 -8.12 1.28
C ARG A 48 11.77 -6.65 1.37
N TRP A 49 11.81 -6.07 2.59
CA TRP A 49 11.29 -4.73 2.88
C TRP A 49 12.35 -3.81 3.48
N TRP A 50 12.20 -2.52 3.21
CA TRP A 50 12.95 -1.44 3.85
C TRP A 50 12.01 -0.27 4.15
N TYR A 51 12.41 0.65 5.02
CA TYR A 51 11.57 1.73 5.53
C TYR A 51 12.13 3.08 5.14
N GLU A 52 11.25 4.01 4.76
CA GLU A 52 11.57 5.43 4.69
C GLU A 52 11.22 6.08 6.03
N GLU A 53 12.04 7.05 6.45
CA GLU A 53 11.92 7.71 7.74
C GLU A 53 11.88 9.23 7.57
N GLY A 54 11.17 9.93 8.46
CA GLY A 54 11.15 11.38 8.54
C GLY A 54 9.76 12.00 8.67
N LYS A 55 9.77 13.30 9.00
CA LYS A 55 8.57 14.12 9.24
C LYS A 55 8.57 15.45 8.49
N HIS A 56 9.13 15.46 7.31
CA HIS A 56 9.27 16.67 6.48
C HIS A 56 8.04 16.97 5.60
N GLY A 57 6.89 16.37 5.91
CA GLY A 57 5.63 16.60 5.21
C GLY A 57 5.48 15.87 3.88
N TRP A 58 6.52 15.18 3.41
CA TRP A 58 6.51 14.26 2.25
C TRP A 58 5.95 14.87 0.95
N GLY A 59 6.11 16.20 0.77
CA GLY A 59 5.60 16.95 -0.37
C GLY A 59 4.10 17.29 -0.30
N ASN A 60 3.37 16.81 0.71
CA ASN A 60 1.91 16.94 0.85
C ASN A 60 1.50 17.58 2.18
N ASN A 61 2.43 18.17 2.95
CA ASN A 61 2.18 18.66 4.31
C ASN A 61 1.60 17.58 5.25
N GLU A 62 2.00 16.34 5.06
CA GLU A 62 1.60 15.21 5.92
C GLU A 62 2.10 15.42 7.36
N LEU A 63 1.33 14.97 8.34
CA LEU A 63 1.56 15.26 9.75
C LEU A 63 2.37 14.20 10.48
N GLN A 64 2.40 12.97 9.98
CA GLN A 64 3.10 11.87 10.63
C GLN A 64 4.62 11.95 10.45
N ASN A 65 5.30 11.37 11.41
CA ASN A 65 6.68 10.93 11.31
C ASN A 65 6.69 9.45 10.87
N TYR A 66 7.25 9.14 9.71
CA TYR A 66 7.52 7.76 9.34
C TYR A 66 8.76 7.27 10.09
N VAL A 67 8.64 6.08 10.66
CA VAL A 67 9.66 5.46 11.50
C VAL A 67 9.87 4.00 11.09
N PRO A 68 10.98 3.33 11.52
CA PRO A 68 11.16 1.91 11.29
C PRO A 68 10.09 1.08 12.02
N ALA A 69 9.99 -0.21 11.67
CA ALA A 69 8.99 -1.13 12.25
C ALA A 69 8.93 -1.13 13.78
N PHE A 70 10.08 -0.90 14.43
CA PHE A 70 10.19 -0.74 15.88
C PHE A 70 10.94 0.56 16.20
N LYS A 71 10.33 1.40 17.05
CA LYS A 71 10.90 2.69 17.48
C LYS A 71 10.49 3.03 18.89
N ASP A 72 11.47 3.27 19.79
CA ASP A 72 11.28 3.76 21.17
C ASP A 72 10.26 2.93 21.99
N GLY A 73 10.25 1.60 21.82
CA GLY A 73 9.32 0.70 22.50
C GLY A 73 8.01 0.42 21.72
N ASP A 74 7.69 1.21 20.68
CA ASP A 74 6.53 0.99 19.84
C ASP A 74 6.85 0.07 18.66
N THR A 75 6.00 -0.93 18.42
CA THR A 75 6.04 -1.77 17.21
C THR A 75 4.93 -1.33 16.27
N LEU A 76 5.29 -0.77 15.11
CA LEU A 76 4.39 -0.10 14.18
C LEU A 76 4.17 -0.87 12.88
N ALA A 77 5.13 -1.75 12.49
CA ALA A 77 4.91 -2.76 11.46
C ALA A 77 5.18 -4.13 12.05
N TYR A 78 4.16 -4.99 12.08
CA TYR A 78 4.28 -6.33 12.68
C TYR A 78 3.33 -7.33 12.03
N ILE A 79 3.71 -8.61 12.13
CA ILE A 79 2.90 -9.72 11.63
C ILE A 79 2.19 -10.38 12.81
N SER A 80 0.89 -10.56 12.67
CA SER A 80 0.09 -11.33 13.61
C SER A 80 -1.11 -11.93 12.90
N ASN A 81 -1.51 -13.13 13.29
CA ASN A 81 -2.65 -13.85 12.69
C ASN A 81 -2.56 -13.97 11.15
N GLY A 82 -1.34 -14.12 10.61
CA GLY A 82 -1.08 -14.28 9.18
C GLY A 82 -1.33 -13.02 8.34
N THR A 83 -1.24 -11.82 8.91
CA THR A 83 -1.32 -10.57 8.16
C THR A 83 -0.34 -9.54 8.72
N LEU A 84 0.17 -8.67 7.86
CA LEU A 84 0.94 -7.49 8.25
C LEU A 84 -0.01 -6.41 8.78
N LYS A 85 0.37 -5.77 9.89
CA LYS A 85 -0.27 -4.58 10.43
C LYS A 85 0.68 -3.39 10.28
N ILE A 86 0.23 -2.36 9.62
CA ILE A 86 0.81 -1.01 9.69
C ILE A 86 -0.03 -0.23 10.70
N LYS A 87 0.54 -0.04 11.89
CA LYS A 87 -0.11 0.66 13.00
C LYS A 87 0.29 2.13 12.97
N GLN A 88 -0.69 3.00 13.06
CA GLN A 88 -0.49 4.44 13.20
C GLN A 88 -0.91 4.86 14.60
N ILE A 89 -0.07 5.60 15.30
CA ILE A 89 -0.28 5.99 16.70
C ILE A 89 -0.07 7.49 16.90
N GLN A 90 -0.61 8.02 18.00
CA GLN A 90 -0.14 9.27 18.59
C GLN A 90 0.67 8.93 19.86
N THR A 91 1.89 9.45 19.95
CA THR A 91 2.74 9.30 21.14
C THR A 91 2.23 10.19 22.28
N PRO A 92 2.65 9.95 23.53
CA PRO A 92 2.33 10.83 24.65
C PRO A 92 2.78 12.29 24.46
N SER A 93 3.79 12.54 23.63
CA SER A 93 4.24 13.88 23.26
C SER A 93 3.41 14.54 22.16
N GLY A 94 2.39 13.84 21.62
CA GLY A 94 1.53 14.34 20.55
C GLY A 94 2.03 14.06 19.13
N GLU A 95 3.20 13.45 18.95
CA GLU A 95 3.71 13.09 17.64
C GLU A 95 2.89 11.93 17.04
N VAL A 96 2.43 12.08 15.79
CA VAL A 96 1.86 10.96 15.05
C VAL A 96 2.99 10.17 14.41
N ARG A 97 3.04 8.86 14.65
CA ARG A 97 4.00 7.94 14.04
C ARG A 97 3.29 6.95 13.14
N SER A 98 3.90 6.62 12.02
CA SER A 98 3.40 5.65 11.04
C SER A 98 4.54 4.96 10.29
N ILE A 99 4.16 4.11 9.34
CA ILE A 99 5.08 3.33 8.51
C ILE A 99 4.93 3.71 7.05
N ARG A 100 6.08 3.82 6.36
CA ARG A 100 6.22 3.83 4.91
C ARG A 100 7.28 2.81 4.53
N MET A 101 6.83 1.67 4.01
CA MET A 101 7.69 0.54 3.68
C MET A 101 7.68 0.23 2.20
N ASN A 102 8.79 -0.30 1.71
CA ASN A 102 9.05 -0.47 0.29
C ASN A 102 9.67 -1.83 0.03
N THR A 103 9.37 -2.44 -1.13
CA THR A 103 10.07 -3.64 -1.56
C THR A 103 11.52 -3.32 -1.96
N LYS A 104 12.44 -4.24 -1.68
CA LYS A 104 13.83 -4.15 -2.16
C LYS A 104 13.93 -4.49 -3.63
N GLU A 105 13.06 -5.35 -4.12
CA GLU A 105 12.91 -5.70 -5.53
C GLU A 105 12.10 -4.63 -6.28
N SER A 106 12.27 -4.62 -7.59
CA SER A 106 11.54 -3.76 -8.51
C SER A 106 11.31 -4.48 -9.83
N TRP A 107 10.25 -4.14 -10.52
CA TRP A 107 9.82 -4.81 -11.76
C TRP A 107 9.41 -3.80 -12.80
N THR A 108 9.64 -4.14 -14.07
CA THR A 108 9.06 -3.46 -15.22
C THR A 108 7.98 -4.35 -15.79
N TYR A 109 6.76 -3.83 -15.84
CA TYR A 109 5.55 -4.54 -16.26
C TYR A 109 5.19 -5.74 -15.37
N GLY A 110 3.93 -6.10 -15.37
CA GLY A 110 3.41 -7.22 -14.59
C GLY A 110 1.97 -7.03 -14.16
N TYR A 111 1.52 -7.96 -13.35
CA TYR A 111 0.29 -7.89 -12.60
C TYR A 111 0.64 -7.83 -11.11
N PHE A 112 0.25 -6.77 -10.45
CA PHE A 112 0.55 -6.47 -9.05
C PHE A 112 -0.74 -6.50 -8.27
N GLU A 113 -0.79 -7.24 -7.19
CA GLU A 113 -1.97 -7.29 -6.33
C GLU A 113 -1.61 -7.31 -4.85
N ALA A 114 -2.47 -6.71 -4.05
CA ALA A 114 -2.46 -6.84 -2.61
C ALA A 114 -3.89 -7.03 -2.09
N ARG A 115 -4.06 -7.80 -1.02
CA ARG A 115 -5.33 -7.95 -0.33
C ARG A 115 -5.28 -7.17 0.97
N LEU A 116 -6.09 -6.11 1.05
CA LEU A 116 -5.98 -5.05 2.02
C LEU A 116 -7.30 -4.82 2.74
N LYS A 117 -7.22 -4.49 4.03
CA LYS A 117 -8.29 -3.89 4.84
C LYS A 117 -7.80 -2.54 5.32
N LEU A 118 -8.49 -1.47 4.94
CA LEU A 118 -8.02 -0.11 5.11
C LEU A 118 -8.22 0.38 6.55
N PRO A 119 -7.40 1.32 7.03
CA PRO A 119 -7.59 1.94 8.34
C PRO A 119 -8.83 2.82 8.34
N SER A 120 -9.44 3.02 9.50
CA SER A 120 -10.54 3.95 9.69
C SER A 120 -10.10 5.18 10.46
N GLY A 121 -10.76 6.31 10.20
CA GLY A 121 -10.59 7.54 10.94
C GLY A 121 -10.24 8.75 10.08
N LYS A 122 -10.84 9.88 10.41
CA LYS A 122 -10.65 11.14 9.69
C LYS A 122 -9.21 11.62 9.82
N GLY A 123 -8.51 11.69 8.71
CA GLY A 123 -7.10 12.04 8.63
C GLY A 123 -6.21 10.89 8.14
N THR A 124 -6.67 9.62 8.16
CA THR A 124 -5.93 8.51 7.56
C THR A 124 -5.85 8.67 6.04
N TRP A 125 -4.73 8.21 5.48
CA TRP A 125 -4.49 8.19 4.04
C TRP A 125 -3.59 7.00 3.72
N PRO A 126 -4.16 5.78 3.68
CA PRO A 126 -3.46 4.57 3.26
C PRO A 126 -3.19 4.56 1.77
N ALA A 127 -2.06 3.96 1.37
CA ALA A 127 -1.74 3.76 -0.03
C ALA A 127 -1.03 2.41 -0.28
N PHE A 128 -1.34 1.83 -1.44
CA PHE A 128 -0.61 0.77 -2.11
C PHE A 128 -0.26 1.27 -3.51
N TRP A 129 1.01 1.53 -3.75
CA TRP A 129 1.48 2.28 -4.89
C TRP A 129 2.90 1.91 -5.32
N MET A 130 3.41 2.52 -6.37
CA MET A 130 4.71 2.18 -6.93
C MET A 130 5.47 3.44 -7.38
N MET A 131 6.77 3.44 -7.14
CA MET A 131 7.71 4.46 -7.61
C MET A 131 8.85 3.81 -8.40
N PRO A 132 9.43 4.52 -9.39
CA PRO A 132 10.59 4.01 -10.12
C PRO A 132 11.82 3.94 -9.23
N LYS A 133 12.61 2.89 -9.42
CA LYS A 133 13.93 2.74 -8.82
C LYS A 133 14.84 3.81 -9.41
N ASN A 134 15.49 4.63 -8.70
CA ASN A 134 16.34 5.74 -9.17
C ASN A 134 15.55 6.93 -9.76
N SER A 135 14.45 7.30 -9.12
CA SER A 135 13.70 8.49 -9.53
C SER A 135 14.39 9.78 -9.10
N SER A 136 14.58 10.73 -10.03
CA SER A 136 15.21 12.01 -9.73
C SER A 136 14.30 13.22 -9.76
N ARG A 137 13.13 13.15 -10.41
CA ARG A 137 12.23 14.29 -10.59
C ARG A 137 10.77 13.87 -10.67
N TRP A 138 10.11 13.86 -9.52
CA TRP A 138 8.66 13.77 -9.49
C TRP A 138 8.04 15.09 -10.05
N PRO A 139 6.96 15.05 -10.84
CA PRO A 139 6.20 13.87 -11.28
C PRO A 139 6.71 13.24 -12.59
N ALA A 140 7.72 13.79 -13.25
CA ALA A 140 8.22 13.32 -14.54
C ALA A 140 8.81 11.88 -14.48
N CYS A 141 9.20 11.42 -13.30
CA CYS A 141 9.69 10.06 -13.13
C CYS A 141 8.59 9.00 -13.24
N GLY A 142 7.32 9.39 -13.10
CA GLY A 142 6.17 8.49 -13.05
C GLY A 142 5.86 8.00 -11.63
N GLU A 143 4.56 7.75 -11.36
CA GLU A 143 4.03 7.15 -10.15
C GLU A 143 2.77 6.36 -10.51
N ILE A 144 2.57 5.19 -9.92
CA ILE A 144 1.41 4.32 -10.15
C ILE A 144 0.76 4.05 -8.80
N ASP A 145 -0.43 4.62 -8.56
CA ASP A 145 -1.17 4.44 -7.33
C ASP A 145 -2.25 3.38 -7.56
N ILE A 146 -2.03 2.19 -7.01
CA ILE A 146 -2.93 1.04 -7.22
C ILE A 146 -4.16 1.19 -6.33
N MET A 147 -3.98 1.65 -5.10
CA MET A 147 -5.07 1.94 -4.17
C MET A 147 -4.69 3.11 -3.28
N GLU A 148 -5.55 4.09 -3.20
CA GLU A 148 -5.56 5.15 -2.21
C GLU A 148 -6.97 5.35 -1.64
N GLU A 149 -7.05 5.78 -0.39
CA GLU A 149 -8.29 6.17 0.29
C GLU A 149 -7.97 7.28 1.29
N VAL A 150 -8.94 8.12 1.58
CA VAL A 150 -8.81 9.15 2.62
C VAL A 150 -9.95 9.01 3.65
N GLY A 151 -9.58 9.00 4.92
CA GLY A 151 -10.50 8.70 6.01
C GLY A 151 -11.68 9.66 6.20
N TYR A 152 -11.73 10.80 5.50
CA TYR A 152 -12.91 11.66 5.46
C TYR A 152 -13.91 11.26 4.36
N ASP A 153 -13.53 10.37 3.44
CA ASP A 153 -14.36 9.78 2.38
C ASP A 153 -14.17 8.25 2.36
N PRO A 154 -14.62 7.57 3.42
CA PRO A 154 -14.14 6.24 3.84
C PRO A 154 -14.64 5.08 2.98
N THR A 155 -15.39 5.32 1.94
CA THR A 155 -15.90 4.28 1.04
C THR A 155 -15.37 4.42 -0.39
N HIS A 156 -14.72 5.53 -0.71
CA HIS A 156 -14.20 5.76 -2.05
C HIS A 156 -12.72 5.44 -2.16
N VAL A 157 -12.42 4.39 -2.90
CA VAL A 157 -11.05 4.02 -3.26
C VAL A 157 -10.72 4.55 -4.64
N LEU A 158 -9.49 5.05 -4.80
CA LEU A 158 -8.98 5.62 -6.04
C LEU A 158 -7.74 4.86 -6.51
N SER A 159 -7.56 4.83 -7.83
CA SER A 159 -6.31 4.49 -8.49
C SER A 159 -5.90 5.63 -9.39
N SER A 160 -4.60 5.92 -9.46
CA SER A 160 -4.09 7.08 -10.19
C SER A 160 -2.79 6.76 -10.91
N VAL A 161 -2.46 7.57 -11.92
CA VAL A 161 -1.10 7.68 -12.43
C VAL A 161 -0.66 9.14 -12.42
N HIS A 162 0.61 9.36 -12.09
CA HIS A 162 1.24 10.67 -12.17
C HIS A 162 2.40 10.65 -13.15
N CYS A 163 2.48 11.68 -13.98
CA CYS A 163 3.55 11.91 -14.95
C CYS A 163 3.71 13.42 -15.19
N ALA A 164 4.68 13.84 -15.97
CA ALA A 164 4.95 15.28 -16.20
C ALA A 164 3.71 16.06 -16.66
N ARG A 165 2.86 15.45 -17.50
CA ARG A 165 1.64 16.08 -18.03
C ARG A 165 0.44 15.98 -17.11
N HIS A 166 0.39 14.98 -16.23
CA HIS A 166 -0.76 14.65 -15.39
C HIS A 166 -0.31 14.33 -13.97
N TYR A 167 -0.52 15.23 -13.02
CA TYR A 167 -0.12 15.03 -11.63
C TYR A 167 -0.95 15.85 -10.64
N GLY A 168 -0.89 15.50 -9.37
CA GLY A 168 -1.66 16.15 -8.32
C GLY A 168 -3.14 16.16 -8.64
N GLY A 169 -3.81 17.30 -8.51
CA GLY A 169 -5.23 17.45 -8.84
C GLY A 169 -5.60 17.24 -10.31
N ASN A 170 -4.62 17.11 -11.21
CA ASN A 170 -4.81 16.80 -12.63
C ASN A 170 -4.29 15.41 -13.01
N SER A 171 -4.09 14.53 -12.04
CA SER A 171 -3.72 13.13 -12.28
C SER A 171 -4.78 12.40 -13.09
N LYS A 172 -4.40 11.31 -13.74
CA LYS A 172 -5.38 10.42 -14.39
C LYS A 172 -5.81 9.36 -13.38
N SER A 173 -7.05 9.52 -12.94
CA SER A 173 -7.60 8.73 -11.84
C SER A 173 -8.92 8.08 -12.20
N GLY A 174 -9.24 6.99 -11.55
CA GLY A 174 -10.54 6.35 -11.54
C GLY A 174 -10.79 5.72 -10.18
N GLY A 175 -12.05 5.59 -9.79
CA GLY A 175 -12.40 5.11 -8.47
C GLY A 175 -13.62 4.22 -8.42
N LEU A 176 -13.87 3.67 -7.26
CA LEU A 176 -15.01 2.82 -6.96
C LEU A 176 -15.46 3.04 -5.51
N GLU A 177 -16.77 3.04 -5.30
CA GLU A 177 -17.33 2.92 -3.97
C GLU A 177 -17.20 1.46 -3.47
N VAL A 178 -16.48 1.26 -2.35
CA VAL A 178 -16.28 -0.01 -1.65
C VAL A 178 -16.71 0.19 -0.21
N LYS A 179 -17.98 -0.06 0.09
CA LYS A 179 -18.64 0.34 1.35
C LYS A 179 -18.01 -0.24 2.61
N ASP A 180 -17.38 -1.39 2.50
CA ASP A 180 -16.78 -2.14 3.61
C ASP A 180 -15.25 -2.23 3.53
N CYS A 181 -14.58 -1.37 2.76
CA CYS A 181 -13.12 -1.40 2.59
C CYS A 181 -12.33 -1.26 3.91
N GLN A 182 -12.92 -0.64 4.92
CA GLN A 182 -12.32 -0.49 6.25
C GLN A 182 -12.68 -1.63 7.22
N THR A 183 -13.63 -2.50 6.88
CA THR A 183 -14.09 -3.60 7.74
C THR A 183 -13.88 -4.98 7.15
N ALA A 184 -13.68 -5.08 5.85
CA ALA A 184 -13.40 -6.30 5.11
C ALA A 184 -12.13 -6.18 4.26
N PHE A 185 -11.57 -7.34 3.90
CA PHE A 185 -10.44 -7.41 2.97
C PHE A 185 -10.94 -7.42 1.53
N HIS A 186 -10.36 -6.56 0.70
CA HIS A 186 -10.54 -6.51 -0.75
C HIS A 186 -9.22 -6.69 -1.48
N VAL A 187 -9.27 -7.15 -2.73
CA VAL A 187 -8.09 -7.30 -3.60
C VAL A 187 -7.99 -6.08 -4.50
N TYR A 188 -6.91 -5.35 -4.35
CA TYR A 188 -6.56 -4.20 -5.20
C TYR A 188 -5.42 -4.61 -6.12
N ALA A 189 -5.54 -4.32 -7.41
CA ALA A 189 -4.55 -4.77 -8.37
C ALA A 189 -4.36 -3.80 -9.53
N CYS A 190 -3.20 -3.90 -10.19
CA CYS A 190 -2.99 -3.33 -11.52
C CYS A 190 -2.35 -4.33 -12.49
N GLU A 191 -2.75 -4.28 -13.73
CA GLU A 191 -2.07 -4.89 -14.87
C GLU A 191 -1.33 -3.79 -15.63
N TRP A 192 -0.02 -3.84 -15.59
CA TRP A 192 0.86 -2.88 -16.23
C TRP A 192 1.63 -3.55 -17.38
N THR A 193 1.45 -3.00 -18.58
CA THR A 193 2.07 -3.45 -19.85
C THR A 193 2.72 -2.27 -20.54
N PRO A 194 3.45 -2.46 -21.65
CA PRO A 194 3.95 -1.34 -22.45
C PRO A 194 2.86 -0.42 -23.01
N ASP A 195 1.63 -0.94 -23.17
CA ASP A 195 0.53 -0.26 -23.86
C ASP A 195 -0.46 0.41 -22.92
N TYR A 196 -0.58 -0.10 -21.69
CA TYR A 196 -1.57 0.39 -20.73
C TYR A 196 -1.25 0.00 -19.27
N ILE A 197 -1.89 0.72 -18.35
CA ILE A 197 -2.04 0.35 -16.94
C ILE A 197 -3.54 0.27 -16.65
N LYS A 198 -4.03 -0.91 -16.26
CA LYS A 198 -5.40 -1.16 -15.80
C LYS A 198 -5.43 -1.39 -14.32
N PHE A 199 -6.43 -0.85 -13.66
CA PHE A 199 -6.61 -0.97 -12.22
C PHE A 199 -7.90 -1.72 -11.89
N PHE A 200 -7.88 -2.50 -10.80
CA PHE A 200 -8.96 -3.38 -10.42
C PHE A 200 -9.20 -3.37 -8.91
N VAL A 201 -10.46 -3.49 -8.53
CA VAL A 201 -10.90 -3.86 -7.18
C VAL A 201 -11.73 -5.13 -7.29
N ASP A 202 -11.34 -6.19 -6.58
CA ASP A 202 -11.98 -7.52 -6.62
C ASP A 202 -12.22 -8.05 -8.04
N GLY A 203 -11.27 -7.78 -8.93
CA GLY A 203 -11.32 -8.16 -10.34
C GLY A 203 -12.19 -7.27 -11.23
N LYS A 204 -12.90 -6.29 -10.67
CA LYS A 204 -13.65 -5.28 -11.45
C LYS A 204 -12.70 -4.17 -11.87
N GLN A 205 -12.60 -3.89 -13.17
CA GLN A 205 -11.80 -2.77 -13.67
C GLN A 205 -12.42 -1.44 -13.24
N ILE A 206 -11.59 -0.56 -12.63
CA ILE A 206 -12.03 0.76 -12.15
C ILE A 206 -11.35 1.91 -12.90
N HIS A 207 -10.17 1.68 -13.47
CA HIS A 207 -9.45 2.68 -14.24
C HIS A 207 -8.63 2.04 -15.37
N LEU A 208 -8.36 2.83 -16.40
CA LEU A 208 -7.49 2.46 -17.52
C LEU A 208 -6.72 3.69 -18.00
N TYR A 209 -5.40 3.63 -17.91
CA TYR A 209 -4.50 4.61 -18.50
C TYR A 209 -3.77 3.98 -19.67
N LYS A 210 -3.88 4.57 -20.86
CA LYS A 210 -3.26 4.06 -22.10
C LYS A 210 -2.01 4.85 -22.43
N ASN A 211 -1.01 4.16 -22.97
CA ASN A 211 0.12 4.79 -23.62
C ASN A 211 -0.38 5.46 -24.92
N ASP A 212 -0.32 6.79 -24.95
CA ASP A 212 -0.78 7.61 -26.09
C ASP A 212 0.34 7.90 -27.11
N GLY A 213 1.54 7.39 -26.86
CA GLY A 213 2.72 7.67 -27.68
C GLY A 213 3.34 9.04 -27.46
N GLY A 214 2.91 9.79 -26.44
CA GLY A 214 3.39 11.14 -26.13
C GLY A 214 4.78 11.18 -25.44
N GLY A 215 5.48 10.05 -25.40
CA GLY A 215 6.82 9.93 -24.83
C GLY A 215 6.82 10.06 -23.29
N ASN A 216 7.96 10.42 -22.73
CA ASN A 216 8.16 10.46 -21.27
C ASN A 216 7.23 11.42 -20.51
N ASP A 217 6.69 12.44 -21.19
CA ASP A 217 5.79 13.39 -20.56
C ASP A 217 4.45 12.76 -20.16
N THR A 218 4.00 11.77 -20.91
CA THR A 218 2.73 11.05 -20.65
C THR A 218 2.97 9.60 -20.25
N TRP A 219 4.09 8.97 -20.67
CA TRP A 219 4.38 7.57 -20.42
C TRP A 219 5.80 7.31 -19.89
N PRO A 220 6.13 7.68 -18.64
CA PRO A 220 7.41 7.35 -18.01
C PRO A 220 7.42 5.95 -17.37
N PHE A 221 6.52 5.05 -17.77
CA PHE A 221 6.26 3.75 -17.16
C PHE A 221 6.91 2.59 -17.96
N ASP A 222 8.20 2.73 -18.28
CA ASP A 222 8.98 1.77 -19.06
C ASP A 222 10.28 1.31 -18.37
N LYS A 223 10.34 1.49 -17.06
CA LYS A 223 11.50 1.22 -16.20
C LYS A 223 11.07 0.49 -14.93
N PRO A 224 12.01 -0.07 -14.13
CA PRO A 224 11.65 -0.79 -12.93
C PRO A 224 11.04 0.12 -11.84
N PHE A 225 9.88 -0.29 -11.31
CA PHE A 225 9.20 0.31 -10.16
C PHE A 225 9.20 -0.67 -8.99
N TYR A 226 9.31 -0.15 -7.77
CA TYR A 226 9.16 -0.90 -6.54
C TYR A 226 7.84 -0.57 -5.86
N ILE A 227 7.31 -1.52 -5.08
CA ILE A 227 6.04 -1.37 -4.35
C ILE A 227 6.26 -0.59 -3.07
N LYS A 228 5.29 0.25 -2.72
CA LYS A 228 5.22 1.03 -1.50
C LYS A 228 3.90 0.79 -0.79
N LEU A 229 3.97 0.65 0.55
CA LEU A 229 2.82 0.58 1.45
C LEU A 229 3.02 1.62 2.54
N ASN A 230 2.06 2.48 2.74
CA ASN A 230 2.10 3.45 3.83
C ASN A 230 0.70 3.80 4.34
N ASN A 231 0.64 4.37 5.54
CA ASN A 231 -0.53 5.04 6.06
C ASN A 231 -0.12 6.46 6.46
N ALA A 232 -0.37 7.45 5.61
CA ALA A 232 -0.17 8.86 5.92
C ALA A 232 -1.25 9.37 6.89
N PHE A 233 -1.02 10.52 7.50
CA PHE A 233 -1.99 11.19 8.35
C PHE A 233 -2.06 12.68 8.04
N GLY A 234 -3.26 13.19 7.78
CA GLY A 234 -3.46 14.59 7.41
C GLY A 234 -2.94 14.90 6.00
N GLY A 235 -2.23 16.01 5.88
CA GLY A 235 -1.72 16.49 4.61
C GLY A 235 -2.76 17.19 3.73
N ASN A 236 -2.35 17.59 2.54
CA ASN A 236 -3.18 18.38 1.62
C ASN A 236 -4.46 17.64 1.20
N TRP A 237 -4.41 16.30 1.09
CA TRP A 237 -5.56 15.50 0.72
C TRP A 237 -6.16 14.76 1.91
N GLY A 238 -5.43 13.91 2.62
CA GLY A 238 -5.96 13.18 3.78
C GLY A 238 -6.49 14.09 4.89
N GLY A 239 -5.94 15.30 5.02
CA GLY A 239 -6.33 16.34 5.98
C GLY A 239 -7.27 17.42 5.45
N LYS A 240 -7.76 17.31 4.20
CA LYS A 240 -8.57 18.35 3.53
C LYS A 240 -9.79 18.79 4.35
N ASN A 241 -10.43 17.86 5.04
CA ASN A 241 -11.59 18.12 5.90
C ASN A 241 -11.23 18.16 7.40
N GLY A 242 -9.95 18.37 7.74
CA GLY A 242 -9.39 18.27 9.08
C GLY A 242 -9.00 16.84 9.45
N VAL A 243 -8.46 16.66 10.63
CA VAL A 243 -8.05 15.36 11.20
C VAL A 243 -8.69 15.13 12.55
N ASP A 244 -8.88 13.87 12.91
CA ASP A 244 -9.35 13.45 14.23
C ASP A 244 -8.31 12.55 14.90
N TYR A 245 -7.55 13.10 15.83
CA TYR A 245 -6.53 12.34 16.57
C TYR A 245 -7.12 11.25 17.48
N SER A 246 -8.42 11.33 17.81
CA SER A 246 -9.08 10.32 18.64
C SER A 246 -9.28 8.97 17.92
N CYS A 247 -9.11 8.93 16.58
CA CYS A 247 -9.13 7.69 15.82
C CYS A 247 -7.88 6.84 16.03
N LEU A 248 -6.79 7.43 16.58
CA LEU A 248 -5.55 6.73 16.83
C LEU A 248 -5.58 5.94 18.14
N PRO A 249 -5.06 4.70 18.21
CA PRO A 249 -4.35 4.02 17.12
C PRO A 249 -5.29 3.45 16.07
N THR A 250 -4.85 3.49 14.80
CA THR A 250 -5.53 2.83 13.69
C THR A 250 -4.59 1.87 12.96
N ILE A 251 -5.15 0.93 12.21
CA ILE A 251 -4.38 -0.17 11.58
C ILE A 251 -4.78 -0.30 10.11
N TYR A 252 -3.78 -0.23 9.24
CA TYR A 252 -3.85 -0.68 7.85
C TYR A 252 -3.38 -2.14 7.82
N GLU A 253 -4.24 -3.07 7.40
CA GLU A 253 -3.98 -4.50 7.48
C GLU A 253 -3.81 -5.11 6.08
N ILE A 254 -2.72 -5.85 5.88
CA ILE A 254 -2.31 -6.42 4.60
C ILE A 254 -2.23 -7.94 4.74
N ASP A 255 -3.05 -8.69 3.98
CA ASP A 255 -3.07 -10.16 3.98
C ASP A 255 -1.94 -10.74 3.13
N TYR A 256 -1.74 -10.16 1.94
CA TYR A 256 -0.62 -10.51 1.06
C TYR A 256 -0.29 -9.38 0.06
N VAL A 257 0.91 -9.47 -0.50
CA VAL A 257 1.33 -8.72 -1.69
C VAL A 257 1.93 -9.71 -2.69
N ARG A 258 1.52 -9.64 -3.96
CA ARG A 258 1.94 -10.58 -5.01
C ARG A 258 2.29 -9.87 -6.30
N VAL A 259 3.33 -10.34 -6.97
CA VAL A 259 3.77 -9.84 -8.28
C VAL A 259 3.84 -10.99 -9.26
N PHE A 260 3.22 -10.80 -10.41
CA PHE A 260 3.23 -11.75 -11.50
C PHE A 260 3.77 -11.08 -12.76
N GLN A 261 4.53 -11.80 -13.55
CA GLN A 261 5.01 -11.34 -14.86
C GLN A 261 4.57 -12.30 -15.96
N LYS A 262 4.44 -11.79 -17.18
CA LYS A 262 4.09 -12.63 -18.35
C LYS A 262 5.09 -13.78 -18.50
N LYS A 263 4.56 -14.93 -18.95
CA LYS A 263 5.36 -16.11 -19.25
C LYS A 263 6.22 -15.89 -20.48
#